data_ed6970246a07e41ceddda896af5882dd
#
_entry.id   ed6970246a07e41ceddda896af5882dd
#
_cell.length_a   1.000
_cell.length_b   1.000
_cell.length_c   1.000
_cell.angle_alpha   90.00
_cell.angle_beta   90.00
_cell.angle_gamma   90.00
#
_symmetry.space_group_name_H-M   'P 1'
#
loop_
_entity.id
_entity.type
_entity.pdbx_description
1 polymer ?
#
loop_
_entity_poly.entity_id
_entity_poly.type
_entity_poly.pdbx_seq_one_letter_code
_entity_poly.pdbx_strand_id
1 'polypeptide(L)'
;MGGVVSDHAERGRRWRLVLGRYADDGLGGGLSATDADLDTALGFVFDREYGSRDLLTSGTGAGRSSQGIAALTWLARSKELFPASTLERLQASAIADYGITELLRDPEVAEQLEPTPELGAALLATRGRLDRGTEEGLRRIISKVVGQIVERLRTSFRNHLTGRRNRFRRSQQKVRQNFDWRRTIAANLRNVDPETGKLLVSDLRFXXXXLPWHVILCVDQSGSMASSVLYSAVCASILASLPGVEVTLLLFDTRVVDLTHLADDPVAVLMTAQLGGGTDIASVIGLAASKITNPRRTVVTLISDFEEGGSVSQLMRRVGELNGQGVTLLGLAALDEEATPSYDRRVASMLADRGMHIAALTPDR
;
A
#
# COMPACT_ATOMS: atom_id res chain seq x y z
N MET A 1 38.32 -10.58 37.13
CA MET A 1 37.50 -9.44 37.57
C MET A 1 37.27 -8.38 36.48
N GLY A 2 37.73 -8.56 35.25
CA GLY A 2 37.58 -7.59 34.14
C GLY A 2 36.26 -7.61 33.39
N GLY A 3 35.44 -8.65 33.51
CA GLY A 3 34.23 -8.81 32.68
C GLY A 3 33.00 -8.00 33.14
N VAL A 4 32.85 -7.80 34.43
CA VAL A 4 31.65 -7.15 35.01
C VAL A 4 31.68 -5.63 34.84
N VAL A 5 32.86 -5.03 34.93
CA VAL A 5 33.03 -3.56 34.76
C VAL A 5 32.80 -3.15 33.30
N SER A 6 33.21 -4.03 32.37
CA SER A 6 32.99 -3.80 30.92
C SER A 6 31.47 -3.83 30.57
N ASP A 7 30.70 -4.70 31.18
CA ASP A 7 29.26 -4.86 30.90
C ASP A 7 28.46 -3.64 31.43
N HIS A 8 28.81 -3.12 32.60
CA HIS A 8 28.15 -1.91 33.15
C HIS A 8 28.45 -0.68 32.33
N ALA A 9 29.66 -0.47 31.86
CA ALA A 9 30.05 0.64 31.03
C ALA A 9 29.34 0.58 29.66
N GLU A 10 29.29 -0.62 29.09
CA GLU A 10 28.59 -0.84 27.79
C GLU A 10 27.08 -0.61 27.91
N ARG A 11 26.47 -1.06 29.01
CA ARG A 11 25.04 -0.77 29.28
C ARG A 11 24.79 0.72 29.44
N GLY A 12 25.64 1.40 30.21
CA GLY A 12 25.57 2.85 30.39
C GLY A 12 25.66 3.58 29.06
N ARG A 13 26.62 3.19 28.20
CA ARG A 13 26.79 3.72 26.85
C ARG A 13 25.55 3.54 26.00
N ARG A 14 24.97 2.34 26.00
CA ARG A 14 23.75 2.03 25.23
C ARG A 14 22.56 2.87 25.71
N TRP A 15 22.37 2.92 27.03
CA TRP A 15 21.28 3.73 27.60
C TRP A 15 21.46 5.21 27.30
N ARG A 16 22.70 5.71 27.34
CA ARG A 16 23.01 7.10 27.00
C ARG A 16 22.64 7.42 25.56
N LEU A 17 22.92 6.52 24.61
CA LEU A 17 22.54 6.68 23.22
C LEU A 17 21.00 6.62 23.00
N VAL A 18 20.32 5.77 23.77
CA VAL A 18 18.84 5.61 23.68
C VAL A 18 18.12 6.84 24.26
N LEU A 19 18.62 7.37 25.36
CA LEU A 19 17.99 8.50 26.08
C LEU A 19 18.48 9.87 25.58
N GLY A 20 19.53 9.88 24.77
CA GLY A 20 20.10 11.12 24.24
C GLY A 20 20.83 11.95 25.30
N ARG A 21 21.21 13.18 24.94
CA ARG A 21 21.96 14.12 25.80
C ARG A 21 21.25 14.47 27.12
N TYR A 22 19.97 14.19 27.21
CA TYR A 22 19.16 14.42 28.41
C TYR A 22 19.54 13.51 29.59
N ALA A 23 20.29 12.44 29.30
CA ALA A 23 20.78 11.49 30.30
C ALA A 23 22.22 11.72 30.73
N ASP A 24 22.87 12.79 30.26
CA ASP A 24 24.28 13.10 30.57
C ASP A 24 24.52 13.22 32.08
N ASP A 25 23.62 13.90 32.80
CA ASP A 25 23.73 14.09 34.25
C ASP A 25 23.67 12.77 35.04
N GLY A 26 22.93 11.77 34.52
CA GLY A 26 22.75 10.50 35.21
C GLY A 26 23.70 9.36 34.76
N LEU A 27 24.09 9.37 33.50
CA LEU A 27 24.85 8.27 32.91
C LEU A 27 26.28 8.64 32.50
N GLY A 28 26.62 9.93 32.58
CA GLY A 28 27.92 10.45 32.16
C GLY A 28 28.01 10.70 30.66
N GLY A 29 28.61 11.84 30.27
CA GLY A 29 28.68 12.30 28.89
C GLY A 29 29.87 11.80 28.06
N GLY A 30 30.61 10.81 28.54
CA GLY A 30 31.83 10.32 27.88
C GLY A 30 31.55 9.39 26.70
N LEU A 31 31.21 9.94 25.54
CA LEU A 31 30.97 9.20 24.31
C LEU A 31 32.27 9.10 23.48
N SER A 32 32.45 7.98 22.81
CA SER A 32 33.50 7.84 21.79
C SER A 32 33.15 8.74 20.58
N ALA A 33 34.12 9.01 19.70
CA ALA A 33 33.89 9.82 18.51
C ALA A 33 32.74 9.23 17.65
N THR A 34 32.71 7.92 17.47
CA THR A 34 31.64 7.21 16.74
C THR A 34 30.30 7.36 17.45
N ASP A 35 30.28 7.24 18.79
CA ASP A 35 29.03 7.38 19.57
C ASP A 35 28.54 8.84 19.57
N ALA A 36 29.43 9.82 19.51
CA ALA A 36 29.08 11.24 19.41
C ALA A 36 28.39 11.53 18.07
N ASP A 37 28.84 10.89 17.00
CA ASP A 37 28.20 10.99 15.68
C ASP A 37 26.81 10.35 15.70
N LEU A 38 26.68 9.16 16.32
CA LEU A 38 25.39 8.50 16.53
C LEU A 38 24.45 9.34 17.38
N ASP A 39 24.94 9.91 18.48
CA ASP A 39 24.18 10.79 19.38
C ASP A 39 23.69 12.04 18.65
N THR A 40 24.53 12.61 17.79
CA THR A 40 24.15 13.78 16.97
C THR A 40 23.05 13.42 15.98
N ALA A 41 23.15 12.25 15.33
CA ALA A 41 22.16 11.77 14.36
C ALA A 41 20.82 11.47 15.05
N LEU A 42 20.86 10.82 16.22
CA LEU A 42 19.65 10.50 17.00
C LEU A 42 19.08 11.76 17.68
N GLY A 43 19.93 12.68 18.10
CA GLY A 43 19.54 13.93 18.77
C GLY A 43 18.58 14.78 17.93
N PHE A 44 18.72 14.75 16.61
CA PHE A 44 17.82 15.46 15.70
C PHE A 44 16.36 15.00 15.85
N VAL A 45 16.17 13.70 16.09
CA VAL A 45 14.84 13.10 16.31
C VAL A 45 14.40 13.31 17.76
N PHE A 46 15.28 13.06 18.73
CA PHE A 46 14.99 13.19 20.16
C PHE A 46 14.63 14.62 20.58
N ASP A 47 15.33 15.62 20.04
CA ASP A 47 15.04 17.02 20.35
C ASP A 47 13.61 17.41 19.93
N ARG A 48 13.12 16.84 18.83
CA ARG A 48 11.75 17.07 18.38
C ARG A 48 10.72 16.37 19.29
N GLU A 49 11.02 15.15 19.71
CA GLU A 49 10.15 14.41 20.63
C GLU A 49 10.03 15.14 21.98
N TYR A 50 11.16 15.53 22.55
CA TYR A 50 11.18 16.24 23.84
C TYR A 50 10.56 17.64 23.72
N GLY A 51 10.74 18.31 22.61
CA GLY A 51 10.10 19.60 22.32
C GLY A 51 8.59 19.50 22.21
N SER A 52 8.07 18.43 21.60
CA SER A 52 6.62 18.20 21.48
C SER A 52 5.94 17.88 22.81
N ARG A 53 6.72 17.42 23.81
CA ARG A 53 6.21 17.09 25.16
C ARG A 53 6.47 18.21 26.19
N ASP A 54 6.87 19.41 25.74
CA ASP A 54 7.23 20.55 26.60
C ASP A 54 8.31 20.22 27.66
N LEU A 55 9.16 19.26 27.36
CA LEU A 55 10.24 18.84 28.24
C LEU A 55 11.53 19.67 28.06
N LEU A 56 11.55 20.56 27.06
CA LEU A 56 12.69 21.44 26.79
C LEU A 56 12.45 22.81 27.42
N THR A 57 13.25 23.15 28.43
CA THR A 57 13.17 24.42 29.14
C THR A 57 14.03 25.53 28.51
N SER A 58 14.82 25.23 27.47
CA SER A 58 15.63 26.24 26.77
C SER A 58 15.86 25.81 25.31
N GLY A 59 14.99 26.22 24.41
CA GLY A 59 15.16 26.00 22.99
C GLY A 59 15.55 27.26 22.25
N THR A 60 16.73 27.31 21.67
CA THR A 60 17.08 28.29 20.66
C THR A 60 16.24 27.98 19.41
N GLY A 61 15.26 28.82 19.11
CA GLY A 61 14.47 28.75 17.90
C GLY A 61 15.36 28.96 16.68
N ALA A 62 15.79 27.86 16.06
CA ALA A 62 16.48 27.92 14.78
C ALA A 62 15.49 28.36 13.70
N GLY A 63 15.83 29.32 12.90
CA GLY A 63 15.00 29.82 11.81
C GLY A 63 14.72 28.74 10.76
N ARG A 64 13.63 28.91 10.02
CA ARG A 64 13.15 27.93 9.04
C ARG A 64 14.19 27.49 7.99
N SER A 65 15.13 28.39 7.63
CA SER A 65 16.18 28.04 6.66
C SER A 65 17.26 27.12 7.24
N SER A 66 17.49 27.16 8.55
CA SER A 66 18.47 26.29 9.20
C SER A 66 17.96 24.87 9.42
N GLN A 67 16.64 24.67 9.42
CA GLN A 67 16.02 23.36 9.63
C GLN A 67 16.21 22.43 8.42
N GLY A 68 16.13 22.97 7.20
CA GLY A 68 16.37 22.19 5.97
C GLY A 68 17.80 21.66 5.88
N ILE A 69 18.78 22.52 6.17
CA ILE A 69 20.20 22.14 6.19
C ILE A 69 20.47 21.10 7.29
N ALA A 70 19.86 21.28 8.46
CA ALA A 70 19.97 20.30 9.55
C ALA A 70 19.37 18.94 9.16
N ALA A 71 18.25 18.93 8.45
CA ALA A 71 17.60 17.71 7.98
C ALA A 71 18.46 16.98 6.93
N LEU A 72 19.08 17.70 6.00
CA LEU A 72 20.02 17.14 5.01
C LEU A 72 21.25 16.52 5.68
N THR A 73 21.86 17.25 6.63
CA THR A 73 23.02 16.77 7.37
C THR A 73 22.67 15.51 8.17
N TRP A 74 21.49 15.52 8.79
CA TRP A 74 20.97 14.37 9.54
C TRP A 74 20.79 13.16 8.63
N LEU A 75 20.17 13.34 7.47
CA LEU A 75 19.91 12.27 6.51
C LEU A 75 21.22 11.66 5.99
N ALA A 76 22.19 12.50 5.62
CA ALA A 76 23.50 12.07 5.14
C ALA A 76 24.24 11.26 6.21
N ARG A 77 24.28 11.77 7.45
CA ARG A 77 24.92 11.07 8.57
C ARG A 77 24.21 9.76 8.93
N SER A 78 22.87 9.77 8.90
CA SER A 78 22.09 8.56 9.19
C SER A 78 22.39 7.44 8.18
N LYS A 79 22.58 7.77 6.91
CA LYS A 79 22.95 6.81 5.86
C LYS A 79 24.32 6.16 6.11
N GLU A 80 25.25 6.92 6.67
CA GLU A 80 26.61 6.41 6.99
C GLU A 80 26.64 5.53 8.24
N LEU A 81 25.76 5.83 9.20
CA LEU A 81 25.83 5.26 10.56
C LEU A 81 24.91 4.06 10.76
N PHE A 82 23.79 3.98 10.03
CA PHE A 82 22.78 2.96 10.27
C PHE A 82 22.65 1.97 9.13
N PRO A 83 22.38 0.68 9.42
CA PRO A 83 21.98 -0.28 8.38
C PRO A 83 20.71 0.18 7.66
N ALA A 84 20.52 -0.26 6.42
CA ALA A 84 19.38 0.13 5.57
C ALA A 84 18.04 -0.05 6.28
N SER A 85 17.82 -1.19 6.94
CA SER A 85 16.56 -1.48 7.64
C SER A 85 16.27 -0.52 8.81
N THR A 86 17.32 -0.06 9.51
CA THR A 86 17.19 0.94 10.58
C THR A 86 16.93 2.32 9.97
N LEU A 87 17.61 2.63 8.89
CA LEU A 87 17.45 3.92 8.18
C LEU A 87 16.02 4.07 7.66
N GLU A 88 15.45 3.03 7.08
CA GLU A 88 14.07 2.99 6.58
C GLU A 88 13.08 3.38 7.71
N ARG A 89 13.20 2.72 8.85
CA ARG A 89 12.34 2.98 10.02
C ARG A 89 12.55 4.40 10.56
N LEU A 90 13.80 4.84 10.65
CA LEU A 90 14.15 6.20 11.13
C LEU A 90 13.54 7.27 10.23
N GLN A 91 13.59 7.09 8.92
CA GLN A 91 13.01 8.03 7.94
C GLN A 91 11.48 8.06 8.06
N ALA A 92 10.86 6.90 8.16
CA ALA A 92 9.40 6.78 8.30
C ALA A 92 8.93 7.46 9.60
N SER A 93 9.57 7.15 10.75
CA SER A 93 9.26 7.78 12.04
C SER A 93 9.53 9.30 12.04
N ALA A 94 10.62 9.73 11.42
CA ALA A 94 10.93 11.16 11.32
C ALA A 94 9.79 11.94 10.66
N ILE A 95 9.15 11.37 9.68
CA ILE A 95 8.03 12.00 8.96
C ILE A 95 6.71 11.80 9.73
N ALA A 96 6.39 10.56 10.12
CA ALA A 96 5.10 10.21 10.74
C ALA A 96 4.94 10.84 12.13
N ASP A 97 5.94 10.64 12.97
CA ASP A 97 5.87 10.98 14.40
C ASP A 97 6.32 12.41 14.68
N TYR A 98 7.35 12.88 13.97
CA TYR A 98 7.96 14.17 14.24
C TYR A 98 7.64 15.24 13.19
N GLY A 99 6.87 14.88 12.16
CA GLY A 99 6.34 15.81 11.17
C GLY A 99 7.41 16.58 10.41
N ILE A 100 8.54 15.94 10.07
CA ILE A 100 9.65 16.59 9.38
C ILE A 100 9.30 16.75 7.88
N THR A 101 8.32 17.62 7.63
CA THR A 101 7.81 17.88 6.27
C THR A 101 8.79 18.71 5.43
N GLU A 102 9.77 19.35 6.06
CA GLU A 102 10.83 20.10 5.39
C GLU A 102 11.62 19.21 4.42
N LEU A 103 11.74 17.93 4.73
CA LEU A 103 12.39 16.93 3.84
C LEU A 103 11.69 16.79 2.48
N LEU A 104 10.41 17.14 2.42
CA LEU A 104 9.61 17.03 1.17
C LEU A 104 9.70 18.30 0.31
N ARG A 105 10.06 19.43 0.89
CA ARG A 105 10.10 20.72 0.18
C ARG A 105 11.30 20.85 -0.73
N ASP A 106 12.41 20.26 -0.35
CA ASP A 106 13.65 20.32 -1.10
C ASP A 106 13.76 19.12 -2.03
N PRO A 107 13.75 19.34 -3.35
CA PRO A 107 13.86 18.23 -4.32
C PRO A 107 15.12 17.38 -4.14
N GLU A 108 16.26 18.01 -3.76
CA GLU A 108 17.52 17.27 -3.57
C GLU A 108 17.43 16.33 -2.37
N VAL A 109 16.77 16.77 -1.30
CA VAL A 109 16.51 15.95 -0.10
C VAL A 109 15.54 14.81 -0.43
N ALA A 110 14.46 15.15 -1.11
CA ALA A 110 13.43 14.16 -1.50
C ALA A 110 14.02 13.06 -2.42
N GLU A 111 15.03 13.39 -3.22
CA GLU A 111 15.72 12.41 -4.05
C GLU A 111 16.63 11.46 -3.26
N GLN A 112 17.12 11.90 -2.10
CA GLN A 112 18.00 11.10 -1.25
C GLN A 112 17.24 10.15 -0.31
N LEU A 113 15.93 10.34 -0.14
CA LEU A 113 15.11 9.43 0.68
C LEU A 113 15.03 8.05 0.00
N GLU A 114 15.16 7.00 0.81
CA GLU A 114 14.96 5.61 0.33
C GLU A 114 13.47 5.40 0.07
N PRO A 115 13.05 5.09 -1.16
CA PRO A 115 11.62 4.97 -1.47
C PRO A 115 11.07 3.61 -1.04
N THR A 116 10.82 3.46 0.26
CA THR A 116 10.30 2.21 0.84
C THR A 116 8.78 2.29 1.04
N PRO A 117 8.07 1.15 1.13
CA PRO A 117 6.64 1.13 1.43
C PRO A 117 6.31 1.81 2.76
N GLU A 118 7.16 1.63 3.79
CA GLU A 118 7.01 2.24 5.11
C GLU A 118 7.05 3.77 5.02
N LEU A 119 8.01 4.30 4.25
CA LEU A 119 8.08 5.75 3.97
C LEU A 119 6.82 6.21 3.23
N GLY A 120 6.36 5.46 2.24
CA GLY A 120 5.15 5.75 1.49
C GLY A 120 3.92 5.83 2.39
N ALA A 121 3.74 4.85 3.28
CA ALA A 121 2.63 4.80 4.24
C ALA A 121 2.69 5.97 5.23
N ALA A 122 3.86 6.28 5.79
CA ALA A 122 4.07 7.40 6.70
C ALA A 122 3.70 8.73 6.03
N LEU A 123 4.12 8.91 4.78
CA LEU A 123 3.83 10.11 3.99
C LEU A 123 2.33 10.25 3.71
N LEU A 124 1.65 9.15 3.38
CA LEU A 124 0.20 9.15 3.15
C LEU A 124 -0.54 9.52 4.43
N ALA A 125 -0.11 8.98 5.58
CA ALA A 125 -0.73 9.26 6.88
C ALA A 125 -0.60 10.76 7.28
N THR A 126 0.47 11.43 6.87
CA THR A 126 0.69 12.85 7.18
C THR A 126 0.10 13.81 6.14
N ARG A 127 -0.41 13.30 5.02
CA ARG A 127 -0.83 14.10 3.85
C ARG A 127 -1.81 15.22 4.19
N GLY A 128 -2.79 14.97 5.05
CA GLY A 128 -3.81 15.94 5.45
C GLY A 128 -3.26 17.21 6.15
N ARG A 129 -1.97 17.19 6.52
CA ARG A 129 -1.29 18.29 7.22
C ARG A 129 -0.30 19.04 6.32
N LEU A 130 -0.18 18.63 5.03
CA LEU A 130 0.81 19.18 4.13
C LEU A 130 0.29 20.40 3.37
N ASP A 131 1.18 21.33 3.06
CA ASP A 131 0.88 22.45 2.18
C ASP A 131 1.12 22.07 0.70
N ARG A 132 0.68 22.93 -0.21
CA ARG A 132 0.77 22.68 -1.67
C ARG A 132 2.21 22.51 -2.17
N GLY A 133 3.17 23.17 -1.56
CA GLY A 133 4.59 23.06 -1.94
C GLY A 133 5.17 21.70 -1.62
N THR A 134 4.72 21.12 -0.53
CA THR A 134 5.14 19.78 -0.08
C THR A 134 4.42 18.65 -0.85
N GLU A 135 3.24 18.94 -1.40
CA GLU A 135 2.43 17.94 -2.11
C GLU A 135 3.12 17.42 -3.39
N GLU A 136 3.87 18.27 -4.09
CA GLU A 136 4.67 17.85 -5.26
C GLU A 136 5.82 16.92 -4.86
N GLY A 137 6.51 17.23 -3.78
CA GLY A 137 7.55 16.36 -3.21
C GLY A 137 6.98 15.01 -2.80
N LEU A 138 5.85 15.03 -2.11
CA LEU A 138 5.11 13.81 -1.75
C LEU A 138 4.80 12.96 -2.98
N ARG A 139 4.23 13.56 -4.03
CA ARG A 139 3.86 12.87 -5.26
C ARG A 139 5.08 12.19 -5.93
N ARG A 140 6.24 12.86 -5.93
CA ARG A 140 7.48 12.28 -6.48
C ARG A 140 7.92 11.05 -5.71
N ILE A 141 7.93 11.11 -4.38
CA ILE A 141 8.34 9.98 -3.53
C ILE A 141 7.33 8.83 -3.67
N ILE A 142 6.03 9.11 -3.59
CA ILE A 142 4.98 8.10 -3.78
C ILE A 142 5.13 7.42 -5.15
N SER A 143 5.44 8.18 -6.20
CA SER A 143 5.65 7.62 -7.54
C SER A 143 6.84 6.65 -7.56
N LYS A 144 7.95 6.96 -6.87
CA LYS A 144 9.11 6.08 -6.74
C LYS A 144 8.75 4.80 -5.96
N VAL A 145 8.07 4.95 -4.82
CA VAL A 145 7.62 3.82 -3.97
C VAL A 145 6.70 2.89 -4.78
N VAL A 146 5.70 3.47 -5.44
CA VAL A 146 4.76 2.73 -6.31
C VAL A 146 5.53 1.98 -7.40
N GLY A 147 6.49 2.65 -8.05
CA GLY A 147 7.32 2.02 -9.09
C GLY A 147 8.05 0.78 -8.60
N GLN A 148 8.64 0.83 -7.41
CA GLN A 148 9.32 -0.32 -6.81
C GLN A 148 8.34 -1.46 -6.48
N ILE A 149 7.20 -1.13 -5.89
CA ILE A 149 6.19 -2.14 -5.54
C ILE A 149 5.64 -2.80 -6.82
N VAL A 150 5.34 -2.01 -7.85
CA VAL A 150 4.85 -2.52 -9.15
C VAL A 150 5.86 -3.50 -9.75
N GLU A 151 7.15 -3.15 -9.79
CA GLU A 151 8.18 -4.01 -10.36
C GLU A 151 8.30 -5.33 -9.58
N ARG A 152 8.27 -5.26 -8.25
CA ARG A 152 8.32 -6.42 -7.36
C ARG A 152 7.10 -7.34 -7.55
N LEU A 153 5.90 -6.78 -7.49
CA LEU A 153 4.64 -7.55 -7.59
C LEU A 153 4.37 -8.05 -9.01
N ARG A 154 4.71 -7.27 -10.04
CA ARG A 154 4.45 -7.64 -11.45
C ARG A 154 5.11 -8.96 -11.84
N THR A 155 6.31 -9.20 -11.33
CA THR A 155 7.03 -10.47 -11.56
C THR A 155 6.25 -11.65 -10.95
N SER A 156 5.75 -11.49 -9.73
CA SER A 156 4.94 -12.51 -9.04
C SER A 156 3.61 -12.74 -9.78
N PHE A 157 2.89 -11.70 -10.12
CA PHE A 157 1.60 -11.79 -10.83
C PHE A 157 1.72 -12.44 -12.20
N ARG A 158 2.77 -12.14 -12.98
CA ARG A 158 2.96 -12.73 -14.30
C ARG A 158 3.09 -14.25 -14.23
N ASN A 159 3.76 -14.76 -13.21
CA ASN A 159 3.97 -16.20 -13.06
C ASN A 159 2.68 -16.95 -12.70
N HIS A 160 1.77 -16.32 -11.97
CA HIS A 160 0.54 -16.95 -11.46
C HIS A 160 -0.69 -16.71 -12.33
N LEU A 161 -0.77 -15.56 -13.01
CA LEU A 161 -1.97 -15.14 -13.74
C LEU A 161 -1.91 -15.35 -15.26
N THR A 162 -0.87 -16.00 -15.79
CA THR A 162 -0.88 -16.46 -17.17
C THR A 162 -1.89 -17.62 -17.28
N GLY A 163 -3.14 -17.28 -17.05
CA GLY A 163 -4.25 -18.22 -17.23
C GLY A 163 -4.27 -18.73 -18.65
N ARG A 164 -4.24 -20.05 -18.80
CA ARG A 164 -4.39 -20.71 -20.08
C ARG A 164 -5.62 -20.17 -20.80
N ARG A 165 -5.40 -19.48 -21.91
CA ARG A 165 -6.45 -19.23 -22.89
C ARG A 165 -7.11 -20.60 -23.18
N ASN A 166 -8.39 -20.73 -22.85
CA ASN A 166 -9.09 -21.97 -23.14
C ASN A 166 -9.25 -22.11 -24.66
N ARG A 167 -8.24 -22.70 -25.29
CA ARG A 167 -8.18 -22.90 -26.74
C ARG A 167 -9.26 -23.86 -27.25
N PHE A 168 -10.02 -24.49 -26.37
CA PHE A 168 -10.99 -25.54 -26.77
C PHE A 168 -12.45 -25.09 -26.79
N ARG A 169 -12.79 -23.92 -26.21
CA ARG A 169 -14.16 -23.40 -26.22
C ARG A 169 -14.32 -22.27 -27.26
N ARG A 170 -15.32 -22.39 -28.09
CA ARG A 170 -15.74 -21.37 -29.05
C ARG A 170 -16.62 -20.34 -28.34
N SER A 171 -16.39 -19.03 -28.64
CA SER A 171 -17.28 -17.97 -28.21
C SER A 171 -18.33 -17.71 -29.30
N GLN A 172 -19.57 -17.54 -28.90
CA GLN A 172 -20.62 -17.04 -29.78
C GLN A 172 -20.60 -15.50 -29.87
N GLN A 173 -19.91 -14.85 -28.94
CA GLN A 173 -19.77 -13.39 -28.95
C GLN A 173 -18.63 -12.95 -29.89
N LYS A 174 -19.01 -12.21 -30.92
CA LYS A 174 -18.09 -11.72 -31.96
C LYS A 174 -17.47 -10.37 -31.53
N VAL A 175 -16.58 -10.40 -30.54
CA VAL A 175 -15.88 -9.22 -30.02
C VAL A 175 -14.45 -9.20 -30.59
N ARG A 176 -14.00 -8.04 -31.08
CA ARG A 176 -12.70 -7.84 -31.71
C ARG A 176 -11.54 -8.38 -30.87
N GLN A 177 -11.59 -8.22 -29.55
CA GLN A 177 -10.55 -8.68 -28.59
C GLN A 177 -10.45 -10.21 -28.52
N ASN A 178 -11.48 -10.94 -28.88
CA ASN A 178 -11.55 -12.40 -28.81
C ASN A 178 -11.32 -13.08 -30.17
N PHE A 179 -10.92 -12.35 -31.17
CA PHE A 179 -10.72 -12.86 -32.51
C PHE A 179 -9.50 -13.78 -32.59
N ASP A 180 -9.70 -15.01 -33.10
CA ASP A 180 -8.65 -16.02 -33.24
C ASP A 180 -8.20 -16.08 -34.70
N TRP A 181 -7.15 -15.35 -35.02
CA TRP A 181 -6.58 -15.27 -36.36
C TRP A 181 -6.16 -16.64 -36.89
N ARG A 182 -5.46 -17.43 -36.07
CA ARG A 182 -4.93 -18.74 -36.49
C ARG A 182 -6.06 -19.71 -36.87
N ARG A 183 -7.08 -19.79 -36.04
CA ARG A 183 -8.25 -20.68 -36.30
C ARG A 183 -9.11 -20.15 -37.43
N THR A 184 -9.23 -18.83 -37.56
CA THR A 184 -9.96 -18.22 -38.68
C THR A 184 -9.26 -18.55 -39.97
N ILE A 185 -7.94 -18.37 -40.07
CA ILE A 185 -7.17 -18.73 -41.27
C ILE A 185 -7.30 -20.23 -41.57
N ALA A 186 -7.06 -21.08 -40.56
CA ALA A 186 -7.13 -22.52 -40.72
C ALA A 186 -8.51 -23.00 -41.19
N ALA A 187 -9.60 -22.39 -40.67
CA ALA A 187 -10.96 -22.73 -41.05
C ALA A 187 -11.31 -22.30 -42.50
N ASN A 188 -10.60 -21.31 -43.03
CA ASN A 188 -10.90 -20.74 -44.35
C ASN A 188 -9.82 -21.05 -45.40
N LEU A 189 -8.81 -21.86 -45.10
CA LEU A 189 -7.74 -22.22 -46.06
C LEU A 189 -8.26 -22.79 -47.39
N ARG A 190 -9.37 -23.52 -47.33
CA ARG A 190 -10.04 -24.04 -48.53
C ARG A 190 -10.69 -22.97 -49.42
N ASN A 191 -10.84 -21.75 -48.89
CA ASN A 191 -11.47 -20.63 -49.60
C ASN A 191 -10.43 -19.66 -50.16
N VAL A 192 -9.20 -20.15 -50.41
CA VAL A 192 -8.18 -19.35 -51.09
C VAL A 192 -8.54 -19.33 -52.59
N ASP A 193 -8.66 -18.12 -53.10
CA ASP A 193 -8.87 -17.90 -54.53
C ASP A 193 -7.58 -18.26 -55.29
N PRO A 194 -7.61 -19.25 -56.19
CA PRO A 194 -6.41 -19.70 -56.89
C PRO A 194 -5.83 -18.68 -57.88
N GLU A 195 -6.67 -17.72 -58.34
CA GLU A 195 -6.21 -16.73 -59.34
C GLU A 195 -5.58 -15.51 -58.65
N THR A 196 -6.12 -15.07 -57.52
CA THR A 196 -5.67 -13.87 -56.84
C THR A 196 -4.82 -14.16 -55.61
N GLY A 197 -4.79 -15.41 -55.11
CA GLY A 197 -4.10 -15.81 -53.90
C GLY A 197 -4.72 -15.24 -52.62
N LYS A 198 -5.88 -14.60 -52.72
CA LYS A 198 -6.57 -13.98 -51.56
C LYS A 198 -7.39 -15.00 -50.78
N LEU A 199 -7.33 -14.92 -49.44
CA LEU A 199 -8.12 -15.74 -48.54
C LEU A 199 -9.50 -15.10 -48.33
N LEU A 200 -10.53 -15.75 -48.81
CA LEU A 200 -11.94 -15.37 -48.56
C LEU A 200 -12.38 -15.88 -47.21
N VAL A 201 -12.53 -14.94 -46.25
CA VAL A 201 -12.87 -15.29 -44.85
C VAL A 201 -14.41 -15.34 -44.71
N SER A 202 -14.96 -16.54 -44.69
CA SER A 202 -16.40 -16.79 -44.50
C SER A 202 -16.73 -17.22 -43.04
N ASP A 203 -15.76 -17.84 -42.37
CA ASP A 203 -15.96 -18.42 -41.02
C ASP A 203 -14.99 -17.78 -40.02
N LEU A 204 -15.51 -16.83 -39.27
CA LEU A 204 -14.72 -16.13 -38.23
C LEU A 204 -14.72 -16.92 -36.93
N ARG A 205 -13.56 -17.13 -36.36
CA ARG A 205 -13.36 -17.86 -35.10
C ARG A 205 -12.99 -16.90 -33.95
N PHE A 206 -13.68 -17.12 -32.83
CA PHE A 206 -13.51 -16.29 -31.64
C PHE A 206 -13.24 -17.15 -30.39
N UNK A 207 -12.43 -16.76 -29.54
CA UNK A 207 -12.02 -17.44 -28.39
C UNK A 207 -12.99 -17.19 -27.29
N UNK A 208 -13.13 -17.77 -26.59
CA UNK A 208 -13.89 -17.65 -25.54
C UNK A 208 -13.33 -16.69 -24.69
N UNK A 209 -13.75 -15.89 -24.78
CA UNK A 209 -13.43 -15.11 -23.84
C UNK A 209 -14.13 -15.56 -22.77
N UNK A 210 -13.59 -15.70 -22.06
CA UNK A 210 -14.14 -15.86 -20.91
C UNK A 210 -14.78 -14.64 -20.74
N LEU A 211 -15.77 -14.68 -20.16
CA LEU A 211 -16.38 -13.48 -19.59
C LEU A 211 -15.36 -12.87 -18.62
N PRO A 212 -15.15 -11.61 -18.66
CA PRO A 212 -14.16 -10.99 -17.75
C PRO A 212 -14.52 -11.31 -16.30
N TRP A 213 -13.50 -11.55 -15.48
CA TRP A 213 -13.68 -11.58 -14.03
C TRP A 213 -13.86 -10.16 -13.55
N HIS A 214 -14.82 -9.92 -12.69
CA HIS A 214 -15.02 -8.63 -12.05
C HIS A 214 -14.42 -8.70 -10.63
N VAL A 215 -13.39 -7.92 -10.37
CA VAL A 215 -12.76 -7.82 -9.04
C VAL A 215 -13.16 -6.47 -8.44
N ILE A 216 -13.89 -6.53 -7.34
CA ILE A 216 -14.29 -5.32 -6.59
C ILE A 216 -13.40 -5.27 -5.34
N LEU A 217 -12.56 -4.26 -5.27
CA LEU A 217 -11.67 -4.01 -4.13
C LEU A 217 -12.33 -2.97 -3.23
N CYS A 218 -12.66 -3.37 -2.01
CA CYS A 218 -13.20 -2.51 -0.96
C CYS A 218 -12.06 -2.28 0.04
N VAL A 219 -11.48 -1.10 0.04
CA VAL A 219 -10.26 -0.79 0.79
C VAL A 219 -10.58 0.23 1.88
N ASP A 220 -10.36 -0.17 3.10
CA ASP A 220 -10.50 0.68 4.27
C ASP A 220 -9.39 1.75 4.26
N GLN A 221 -9.80 3.01 4.41
CA GLN A 221 -8.86 4.15 4.49
C GLN A 221 -8.80 4.77 5.88
N SER A 222 -9.19 4.03 6.93
CA SER A 222 -8.97 4.44 8.32
C SER A 222 -7.47 4.69 8.57
N GLY A 223 -7.15 5.43 9.63
CA GLY A 223 -5.78 5.92 9.87
C GLY A 223 -4.72 4.80 9.95
N SER A 224 -5.10 3.65 10.49
CA SER A 224 -4.24 2.46 10.62
C SER A 224 -3.93 1.77 9.28
N MET A 225 -4.66 2.12 8.20
CA MET A 225 -4.67 1.36 6.95
C MET A 225 -3.76 1.92 5.86
N ALA A 226 -2.87 2.88 6.18
CA ALA A 226 -2.04 3.58 5.16
C ALA A 226 -1.23 2.62 4.26
N SER A 227 -0.58 1.61 4.86
CA SER A 227 0.18 0.61 4.09
C SER A 227 -0.74 -0.26 3.23
N SER A 228 -1.90 -0.64 3.75
CA SER A 228 -2.90 -1.44 3.03
C SER A 228 -3.45 -0.68 1.82
N VAL A 229 -3.72 0.62 1.98
CA VAL A 229 -4.17 1.51 0.88
C VAL A 229 -3.10 1.58 -0.21
N LEU A 230 -1.83 1.72 0.19
CA LEU A 230 -0.69 1.78 -0.74
C LEU A 230 -0.62 0.51 -1.62
N TYR A 231 -0.59 -0.66 -0.99
CA TYR A 231 -0.52 -1.94 -1.71
C TYR A 231 -1.78 -2.20 -2.53
N SER A 232 -2.96 -1.83 -2.01
CA SER A 232 -4.24 -2.03 -2.72
C SER A 232 -4.32 -1.21 -4.00
N ALA A 233 -3.85 0.04 -3.97
CA ALA A 233 -3.80 0.89 -5.17
C ALA A 233 -2.91 0.26 -6.25
N VAL A 234 -1.74 -0.27 -5.86
CA VAL A 234 -0.83 -0.95 -6.79
C VAL A 234 -1.46 -2.24 -7.33
N CYS A 235 -2.06 -3.06 -6.45
CA CYS A 235 -2.73 -4.31 -6.87
C CYS A 235 -3.88 -4.01 -7.84
N ALA A 236 -4.67 -2.95 -7.58
CA ALA A 236 -5.74 -2.52 -8.47
C ALA A 236 -5.21 -2.21 -9.87
N SER A 237 -4.09 -1.45 -9.95
CA SER A 237 -3.51 -1.08 -11.26
C SER A 237 -2.97 -2.29 -12.02
N ILE A 238 -2.33 -3.23 -11.30
CA ILE A 238 -1.85 -4.48 -11.91
C ILE A 238 -3.04 -5.28 -12.45
N LEU A 239 -4.09 -5.47 -11.64
CA LEU A 239 -5.29 -6.21 -12.03
C LEU A 239 -6.00 -5.52 -13.22
N ALA A 240 -6.10 -4.19 -13.20
CA ALA A 240 -6.72 -3.41 -14.29
C ALA A 240 -5.95 -3.57 -15.61
N SER A 241 -4.64 -3.82 -15.54
CA SER A 241 -3.79 -4.07 -16.73
C SER A 241 -3.99 -5.47 -17.34
N LEU A 242 -4.64 -6.40 -16.62
CA LEU A 242 -4.78 -7.78 -17.06
C LEU A 242 -5.95 -7.95 -18.06
N PRO A 243 -5.72 -8.62 -19.19
CA PRO A 243 -6.81 -8.88 -20.13
C PRO A 243 -7.84 -9.83 -19.54
N GLY A 244 -9.08 -9.42 -19.54
CA GLY A 244 -10.19 -10.24 -19.03
C GLY A 244 -10.44 -10.06 -17.53
N VAL A 245 -9.93 -8.99 -16.94
CA VAL A 245 -10.25 -8.56 -15.57
C VAL A 245 -10.85 -7.15 -15.65
N GLU A 246 -11.99 -6.98 -15.03
CA GLU A 246 -12.61 -5.68 -14.80
C GLU A 246 -12.43 -5.35 -13.31
N VAL A 247 -11.91 -4.17 -13.01
CA VAL A 247 -11.63 -3.76 -11.63
C VAL A 247 -12.57 -2.64 -11.23
N THR A 248 -13.20 -2.77 -10.06
CA THR A 248 -13.87 -1.68 -9.36
C THR A 248 -13.07 -1.42 -8.08
N LEU A 249 -12.71 -0.15 -7.84
CA LEU A 249 -11.94 0.26 -6.67
C LEU A 249 -12.78 1.21 -5.82
N LEU A 250 -13.11 0.75 -4.62
CA LEU A 250 -13.91 1.50 -3.64
C LEU A 250 -13.05 1.72 -2.39
N LEU A 251 -12.73 2.98 -2.10
CA LEU A 251 -12.12 3.33 -0.82
C LEU A 251 -13.24 3.76 0.15
N PHE A 252 -13.10 3.39 1.42
CA PHE A 252 -14.15 3.72 2.39
C PHE A 252 -13.61 4.07 3.77
N ASP A 253 -14.33 4.94 4.45
CA ASP A 253 -14.27 5.25 5.87
C ASP A 253 -15.72 5.22 6.39
N THR A 254 -16.26 6.33 6.87
CA THR A 254 -17.70 6.51 7.11
C THR A 254 -18.45 6.82 5.81
N ARG A 255 -17.75 7.09 4.73
CA ARG A 255 -18.27 7.34 3.36
C ARG A 255 -17.54 6.44 2.39
N VAL A 256 -18.18 6.16 1.26
CA VAL A 256 -17.56 5.36 0.20
C VAL A 256 -17.22 6.25 -0.99
N VAL A 257 -15.99 6.15 -1.46
CA VAL A 257 -15.49 6.89 -2.62
C VAL A 257 -15.17 5.87 -3.73
N ASP A 258 -15.79 6.04 -4.89
CA ASP A 258 -15.57 5.19 -6.06
C ASP A 258 -14.41 5.76 -6.88
N LEU A 259 -13.26 5.12 -6.83
CA LEU A 259 -12.04 5.49 -7.57
C LEU A 259 -11.77 4.55 -8.75
N THR A 260 -12.79 3.86 -9.24
CA THR A 260 -12.68 2.92 -10.38
C THR A 260 -12.02 3.58 -11.60
N HIS A 261 -12.34 4.86 -11.85
CA HIS A 261 -11.80 5.60 -12.99
C HIS A 261 -10.31 5.91 -12.87
N LEU A 262 -9.73 5.74 -11.68
CA LEU A 262 -8.29 5.91 -11.41
C LEU A 262 -7.57 4.58 -11.17
N ALA A 263 -8.25 3.45 -11.29
CA ALA A 263 -7.70 2.14 -10.90
C ALA A 263 -6.41 1.78 -11.65
N ASP A 264 -6.18 2.34 -12.83
CA ASP A 264 -4.96 2.12 -13.62
C ASP A 264 -3.79 3.05 -13.24
N ASP A 265 -4.05 4.09 -12.42
CA ASP A 265 -3.03 5.03 -11.94
C ASP A 265 -2.96 5.01 -10.42
N PRO A 266 -2.11 4.14 -9.84
CA PRO A 266 -2.03 4.00 -8.38
C PRO A 266 -1.56 5.29 -7.68
N VAL A 267 -0.76 6.13 -8.34
CA VAL A 267 -0.33 7.41 -7.76
C VAL A 267 -1.53 8.35 -7.64
N ALA A 268 -2.39 8.42 -8.66
CA ALA A 268 -3.61 9.23 -8.62
C ALA A 268 -4.57 8.74 -7.53
N VAL A 269 -4.72 7.42 -7.37
CA VAL A 269 -5.52 6.82 -6.29
C VAL A 269 -4.99 7.29 -4.93
N LEU A 270 -3.69 7.12 -4.68
CA LEU A 270 -3.04 7.48 -3.42
C LEU A 270 -3.11 8.97 -3.13
N MET A 271 -2.99 9.80 -4.18
CA MET A 271 -3.12 11.25 -4.05
C MET A 271 -4.58 11.72 -3.89
N THR A 272 -5.55 10.83 -4.04
CA THR A 272 -6.98 11.12 -3.82
C THR A 272 -7.45 10.59 -2.47
N ALA A 273 -6.90 9.46 -2.00
CA ALA A 273 -7.25 8.82 -0.73
C ALA A 273 -7.12 9.81 0.45
N GLN A 274 -8.06 9.78 1.37
CA GLN A 274 -8.08 10.62 2.58
C GLN A 274 -8.06 9.72 3.80
N LEU A 275 -6.87 9.45 4.32
CA LEU A 275 -6.70 8.57 5.47
C LEU A 275 -7.28 9.21 6.74
N GLY A 276 -8.10 8.45 7.45
CA GLY A 276 -8.72 8.88 8.70
C GLY A 276 -10.22 8.61 8.72
N GLY A 277 -10.85 8.94 9.83
CA GLY A 277 -12.28 8.71 10.02
C GLY A 277 -12.60 7.36 10.65
N GLY A 278 -13.88 7.07 10.78
CA GLY A 278 -14.37 5.77 11.24
C GLY A 278 -14.55 4.80 10.06
N THR A 279 -15.16 3.65 10.33
CA THR A 279 -15.27 2.56 9.35
C THR A 279 -16.74 2.12 9.23
N ASP A 280 -17.30 2.07 8.01
CA ASP A 280 -18.64 1.53 7.72
C ASP A 280 -18.52 0.47 6.61
N ILE A 281 -18.17 -0.74 7.00
CA ILE A 281 -17.99 -1.88 6.08
C ILE A 281 -19.34 -2.26 5.44
N ALA A 282 -20.43 -2.16 6.21
CA ALA A 282 -21.76 -2.49 5.68
C ALA A 282 -22.08 -1.63 4.45
N SER A 283 -21.77 -0.33 4.49
CA SER A 283 -22.05 0.60 3.38
C SER A 283 -21.25 0.25 2.12
N VAL A 284 -19.95 -0.03 2.24
CA VAL A 284 -19.13 -0.37 1.06
C VAL A 284 -19.56 -1.71 0.46
N ILE A 285 -19.89 -2.71 1.27
CA ILE A 285 -20.41 -4.00 0.77
C ILE A 285 -21.75 -3.79 0.03
N GLY A 286 -22.60 -2.88 0.54
CA GLY A 286 -23.86 -2.51 -0.13
C GLY A 286 -23.63 -1.86 -1.50
N LEU A 287 -22.66 -0.95 -1.59
CA LEU A 287 -22.31 -0.33 -2.88
C LEU A 287 -21.66 -1.37 -3.82
N ALA A 288 -20.76 -2.21 -3.31
CA ALA A 288 -20.16 -3.29 -4.10
C ALA A 288 -21.23 -4.20 -4.69
N ALA A 289 -22.26 -4.56 -3.90
CA ALA A 289 -23.38 -5.38 -4.35
C ALA A 289 -24.10 -4.77 -5.56
N SER A 290 -24.28 -3.44 -5.56
CA SER A 290 -24.97 -2.73 -6.67
C SER A 290 -24.15 -2.72 -7.98
N LYS A 291 -22.84 -2.95 -7.89
CA LYS A 291 -21.94 -2.98 -9.06
C LYS A 291 -21.87 -4.38 -9.70
N ILE A 292 -22.39 -5.41 -9.05
CA ILE A 292 -22.26 -6.80 -9.51
C ILE A 292 -23.25 -7.10 -10.64
N THR A 293 -22.71 -7.44 -11.81
CA THR A 293 -23.51 -7.85 -12.98
C THR A 293 -23.57 -9.36 -13.13
N ASN A 294 -22.51 -10.07 -12.72
CA ASN A 294 -22.43 -11.52 -12.84
C ASN A 294 -21.83 -12.11 -11.55
N PRO A 295 -22.68 -12.50 -10.58
CA PRO A 295 -22.20 -12.96 -9.26
C PRO A 295 -21.14 -14.07 -9.33
N ARG A 296 -21.35 -15.09 -10.18
CA ARG A 296 -20.44 -16.24 -10.28
C ARG A 296 -19.08 -15.90 -10.92
N ARG A 297 -18.91 -14.69 -11.43
CA ARG A 297 -17.68 -14.18 -12.02
C ARG A 297 -17.19 -12.93 -11.31
N THR A 298 -17.69 -12.68 -10.10
CA THR A 298 -17.30 -11.55 -9.30
C THR A 298 -16.57 -12.03 -8.04
N VAL A 299 -15.47 -11.37 -7.76
CA VAL A 299 -14.72 -11.48 -6.50
C VAL A 299 -14.86 -10.13 -5.80
N VAL A 300 -15.39 -10.12 -4.59
CA VAL A 300 -15.39 -8.93 -3.73
C VAL A 300 -14.32 -9.14 -2.67
N THR A 301 -13.34 -8.27 -2.64
CA THR A 301 -12.23 -8.31 -1.69
C THR A 301 -12.37 -7.14 -0.73
N LEU A 302 -12.54 -7.43 0.55
CA LEU A 302 -12.57 -6.46 1.64
C LEU A 302 -11.18 -6.45 2.30
N ILE A 303 -10.54 -5.28 2.33
CA ILE A 303 -9.24 -5.07 2.96
C ILE A 303 -9.46 -4.09 4.12
N SER A 304 -9.39 -4.58 5.36
CA SER A 304 -9.78 -3.83 6.56
C SER A 304 -9.25 -4.53 7.82
N ASP A 305 -9.19 -3.81 8.93
CA ASP A 305 -9.00 -4.38 10.26
C ASP A 305 -10.31 -4.95 10.84
N PHE A 306 -11.38 -4.93 10.05
CA PHE A 306 -12.73 -5.44 10.41
C PHE A 306 -13.36 -4.73 11.62
N GLU A 307 -12.88 -3.54 11.98
CA GLU A 307 -13.49 -2.72 13.02
C GLU A 307 -14.75 -2.03 12.45
N GLU A 308 -15.89 -2.70 12.58
CA GLU A 308 -17.18 -2.20 12.06
C GLU A 308 -17.74 -1.11 12.97
N GLY A 309 -17.70 0.14 12.53
CA GLY A 309 -18.30 1.27 13.24
C GLY A 309 -19.79 1.44 12.97
N GLY A 310 -20.32 0.71 11.99
CA GLY A 310 -21.73 0.72 11.64
C GLY A 310 -22.51 -0.45 12.23
N SER A 311 -23.39 -1.05 11.44
CA SER A 311 -24.28 -2.14 11.91
C SER A 311 -23.72 -3.51 11.50
N VAL A 312 -23.14 -4.22 12.46
CA VAL A 312 -22.65 -5.61 12.28
C VAL A 312 -23.76 -6.51 11.71
N SER A 313 -25.00 -6.38 12.20
CA SER A 313 -26.11 -7.20 11.70
C SER A 313 -26.43 -6.94 10.22
N GLN A 314 -26.35 -5.69 9.78
CA GLN A 314 -26.55 -5.32 8.38
C GLN A 314 -25.39 -5.85 7.51
N LEU A 315 -24.15 -5.75 8.01
CA LEU A 315 -22.98 -6.31 7.35
C LEU A 315 -23.12 -7.82 7.13
N MET A 316 -23.47 -8.55 8.21
CA MET A 316 -23.65 -10.02 8.14
C MET A 316 -24.75 -10.43 7.16
N ARG A 317 -25.83 -9.67 7.10
CA ARG A 317 -26.92 -9.93 6.15
C ARG A 317 -26.43 -9.75 4.71
N ARG A 318 -25.78 -8.62 4.40
CA ARG A 318 -25.28 -8.30 3.05
C ARG A 318 -24.26 -9.35 2.55
N VAL A 319 -23.33 -9.74 3.41
CA VAL A 319 -22.32 -10.76 3.09
C VAL A 319 -23.01 -12.10 2.80
N GLY A 320 -23.98 -12.51 3.64
CA GLY A 320 -24.74 -13.73 3.42
C GLY A 320 -25.54 -13.73 2.10
N GLU A 321 -26.14 -12.59 1.76
CA GLU A 321 -26.86 -12.41 0.47
C GLU A 321 -25.93 -12.57 -0.72
N LEU A 322 -24.74 -11.94 -0.69
CA LEU A 322 -23.76 -12.05 -1.77
C LEU A 322 -23.22 -13.47 -1.93
N ASN A 323 -22.91 -14.13 -0.81
CA ASN A 323 -22.49 -15.53 -0.81
C ASN A 323 -23.57 -16.43 -1.42
N GLY A 324 -24.83 -16.23 -1.02
CA GLY A 324 -25.97 -16.98 -1.56
C GLY A 324 -26.17 -16.80 -3.07
N GLN A 325 -25.77 -15.66 -3.63
CA GLN A 325 -25.78 -15.39 -5.06
C GLN A 325 -24.62 -16.05 -5.81
N GLY A 326 -23.62 -16.56 -5.09
CA GLY A 326 -22.44 -17.20 -5.65
C GLY A 326 -21.28 -16.24 -5.95
N VAL A 327 -21.24 -15.10 -5.28
CA VAL A 327 -20.08 -14.17 -5.31
C VAL A 327 -18.97 -14.78 -4.47
N THR A 328 -17.74 -14.71 -4.96
CA THR A 328 -16.57 -15.08 -4.15
C THR A 328 -16.21 -13.90 -3.25
N LEU A 329 -16.19 -14.14 -1.95
CA LEU A 329 -15.91 -13.10 -0.95
C LEU A 329 -14.58 -13.39 -0.27
N LEU A 330 -13.67 -12.41 -0.32
CA LEU A 330 -12.36 -12.48 0.32
C LEU A 330 -12.25 -11.35 1.35
N GLY A 331 -11.80 -11.68 2.54
CA GLY A 331 -11.48 -10.70 3.58
C GLY A 331 -9.97 -10.77 3.86
N LEU A 332 -9.28 -9.68 3.65
CA LEU A 332 -7.85 -9.56 3.92
C LEU A 332 -7.66 -8.68 5.14
N ALA A 333 -7.26 -9.32 6.25
CA ALA A 333 -7.00 -8.60 7.48
C ALA A 333 -5.73 -7.78 7.34
N ALA A 334 -5.80 -6.52 7.72
CA ALA A 334 -4.62 -5.68 7.81
C ALA A 334 -3.68 -6.22 8.89
N LEU A 335 -2.41 -6.21 8.60
CA LEU A 335 -1.35 -6.51 9.57
C LEU A 335 -0.58 -5.23 9.83
N ASP A 336 -0.17 -5.03 11.07
CA ASP A 336 0.71 -3.93 11.42
C ASP A 336 2.12 -4.14 10.84
N GLU A 337 3.00 -3.17 11.02
CA GLU A 337 4.38 -3.22 10.51
C GLU A 337 5.19 -4.39 11.09
N GLU A 338 4.78 -4.90 12.26
CA GLU A 338 5.42 -6.05 12.93
C GLU A 338 4.80 -7.39 12.52
N ALA A 339 3.92 -7.38 11.52
CA ALA A 339 3.14 -8.54 11.05
C ALA A 339 2.27 -9.17 12.16
N THR A 340 1.92 -8.36 13.17
CA THR A 340 1.02 -8.77 14.23
C THR A 340 -0.41 -8.52 13.77
N PRO A 341 -1.31 -9.49 13.79
CA PRO A 341 -2.68 -9.28 13.37
C PRO A 341 -3.42 -8.35 14.34
N SER A 342 -3.66 -7.12 13.91
CA SER A 342 -4.45 -6.13 14.65
C SER A 342 -5.79 -5.94 13.94
N TYR A 343 -6.75 -6.83 14.24
CA TYR A 343 -8.07 -6.76 13.62
C TYR A 343 -9.14 -7.35 14.55
N ASP A 344 -10.39 -6.97 14.35
CA ASP A 344 -11.52 -7.52 15.14
C ASP A 344 -11.77 -8.97 14.74
N ARG A 345 -11.23 -9.90 15.55
CA ARG A 345 -11.35 -11.35 15.36
C ARG A 345 -12.80 -11.83 15.46
N ARG A 346 -13.63 -11.13 16.24
CA ARG A 346 -15.05 -11.49 16.40
C ARG A 346 -15.81 -11.22 15.11
N VAL A 347 -15.66 -10.02 14.54
CA VAL A 347 -16.30 -9.67 13.27
C VAL A 347 -15.75 -10.56 12.15
N ALA A 348 -14.43 -10.77 12.10
CA ALA A 348 -13.81 -11.66 11.11
C ALA A 348 -14.38 -13.07 11.15
N SER A 349 -14.55 -13.66 12.34
CA SER A 349 -15.18 -14.98 12.51
C SER A 349 -16.61 -15.01 12.00
N MET A 350 -17.40 -13.98 12.36
CA MET A 350 -18.80 -13.87 11.89
C MET A 350 -18.89 -13.75 10.36
N LEU A 351 -17.93 -13.03 9.73
CA LEU A 351 -17.87 -12.92 8.27
C LEU A 351 -17.51 -14.28 7.63
N ALA A 352 -16.58 -15.01 8.25
CA ALA A 352 -16.21 -16.36 7.78
C ALA A 352 -17.41 -17.31 7.85
N ASP A 353 -18.20 -17.26 8.94
CA ASP A 353 -19.44 -18.06 9.09
C ASP A 353 -20.48 -17.73 8.01
N ARG A 354 -20.41 -16.53 7.41
CA ARG A 354 -21.30 -16.09 6.32
C ARG A 354 -20.72 -16.37 4.93
N GLY A 355 -19.57 -17.06 4.86
CA GLY A 355 -18.98 -17.52 3.61
C GLY A 355 -17.88 -16.62 3.03
N MET A 356 -17.38 -15.67 3.80
CA MET A 356 -16.21 -14.87 3.40
C MET A 356 -14.93 -15.62 3.76
N HIS A 357 -14.03 -15.78 2.79
CA HIS A 357 -12.72 -16.40 3.03
C HIS A 357 -11.79 -15.36 3.65
N ILE A 358 -11.48 -15.53 4.94
CA ILE A 358 -10.63 -14.57 5.66
C ILE A 358 -9.17 -15.04 5.63
N ALA A 359 -8.28 -14.13 5.29
CA ALA A 359 -6.83 -14.35 5.33
C ALA A 359 -6.16 -13.16 6.00
N ALA A 360 -5.19 -13.45 6.86
CA ALA A 360 -4.30 -12.45 7.43
C ALA A 360 -2.94 -12.65 6.76
N LEU A 361 -2.60 -11.76 5.85
CA LEU A 361 -1.42 -11.89 5.00
C LEU A 361 -0.61 -10.60 5.04
N THR A 362 0.69 -10.71 5.19
CA THR A 362 1.58 -9.57 4.94
C THR A 362 1.55 -9.25 3.43
N PRO A 363 1.71 -7.99 3.05
CA PRO A 363 1.67 -7.62 1.63
C PRO A 363 2.69 -8.35 0.75
N ASP A 364 3.75 -8.90 1.35
CA ASP A 364 4.82 -9.62 0.65
C ASP A 364 4.55 -11.12 0.48
N ARG A 365 3.48 -11.66 1.04
CA ARG A 365 3.06 -13.07 0.94
C ARG A 365 1.69 -13.23 0.32
#